data_ded7ee01ec094520348ca6777c9e4535
#
_entry.id   ded7ee01ec094520348ca6777c9e4535
#
_cell.length_a   1.000
_cell.length_b   1.000
_cell.length_c   1.000
_cell.angle_alpha   90.00
_cell.angle_beta   90.00
_cell.angle_gamma   90.00
#
_symmetry.space_group_name_H-M   'P 1'
#
loop_
_entity.id
_entity.type
_entity.pdbx_description
1 polymer ?
#
loop_
_entity_poly.entity_id
_entity_poly.type
_entity_poly.pdbx_seq_one_letter_code
_entity_poly.pdbx_strand_id
1 'polypeptide(L)'
;MTYSVPGLVRTSLVSSSYLGTVDSPFVRTRAVIDQMKGWEIMKAVTNGTEYLRDNCEAFLPLEPREDYTAYLARVNRSVFTPYTQRLLRAAAGLILRKPISVQGDPYWTDVFNKDVDGCGSDLDEYARRLLICALTYGHSHTLVDFPAPSGARSLAEERALNRRPYWIEVDPTNVYGWRLDRETNYGSLTQVRIGEKAVVPDDEFGEKVYDQVRVIEPGRYRIFRQEEQKKEKQLSTQLVVNLRHLQNLQQIQNQHHQHLQHLQQHLQKMHGQNSR
;
A
#
# COMPACT_ATOMS: atom_id res chain seq x y z
N MET A 1 -29.38 2.28 2.82
CA MET A 1 -29.48 1.45 1.59
C MET A 1 -28.08 1.00 1.23
N THR A 2 -27.78 -0.26 1.50
CA THR A 2 -26.50 -0.88 1.18
C THR A 2 -26.57 -1.43 -0.24
N TYR A 3 -25.90 -0.80 -1.18
CA TYR A 3 -25.72 -1.34 -2.52
C TYR A 3 -24.77 -2.54 -2.45
N SER A 4 -25.33 -3.75 -2.57
CA SER A 4 -24.58 -4.96 -2.83
C SER A 4 -24.30 -5.02 -4.32
N VAL A 5 -23.03 -4.89 -4.72
CA VAL A 5 -22.58 -5.16 -6.09
C VAL A 5 -22.43 -6.68 -6.23
N PRO A 6 -23.26 -7.35 -7.08
CA PRO A 6 -23.10 -8.78 -7.31
C PRO A 6 -21.87 -9.00 -8.18
N GLY A 7 -20.93 -9.82 -7.72
CA GLY A 7 -19.79 -10.27 -8.51
C GLY A 7 -18.40 -9.93 -7.97
N LEU A 8 -18.28 -9.15 -6.91
CA LEU A 8 -17.01 -9.05 -6.20
C LEU A 8 -16.78 -10.35 -5.42
N VAL A 9 -16.08 -11.28 -6.06
CA VAL A 9 -15.44 -12.38 -5.35
C VAL A 9 -14.63 -11.71 -4.23
N ARG A 10 -14.98 -12.02 -2.99
CA ARG A 10 -14.25 -11.62 -1.80
C ARG A 10 -12.88 -12.30 -1.81
N THR A 11 -11.98 -11.87 -2.69
CA THR A 11 -10.57 -12.07 -2.44
C THR A 11 -10.26 -11.24 -1.21
N SER A 12 -9.96 -11.93 -0.12
CA SER A 12 -9.53 -11.31 1.11
C SER A 12 -8.19 -10.62 0.88
N LEU A 13 -8.24 -9.38 0.37
CA LEU A 13 -7.08 -8.49 0.31
C LEU A 13 -6.49 -8.22 1.70
N VAL A 14 -7.23 -8.62 2.72
CA VAL A 14 -6.76 -8.65 4.11
C VAL A 14 -6.61 -10.13 4.46
N SER A 15 -5.39 -10.66 4.29
CA SER A 15 -5.05 -11.98 4.79
C SER A 15 -5.39 -12.04 6.29
N SER A 16 -5.91 -13.16 6.77
CA SER A 16 -6.25 -13.36 8.19
C SER A 16 -5.07 -13.20 9.14
N SER A 17 -3.85 -13.07 8.63
CA SER A 17 -2.64 -12.76 9.38
C SER A 17 -2.65 -11.36 10.04
N TYR A 18 -3.56 -10.45 9.63
CA TYR A 18 -3.75 -9.16 10.32
C TYR A 18 -4.57 -9.27 11.62
N LEU A 19 -5.18 -10.41 11.90
CA LEU A 19 -5.83 -10.75 13.18
C LEU A 19 -4.85 -11.43 14.16
N GLY A 20 -3.56 -11.10 14.10
CA GLY A 20 -2.58 -11.50 15.12
C GLY A 20 -3.03 -11.11 16.52
N THR A 21 -2.43 -11.71 17.53
CA THR A 21 -2.73 -11.48 18.95
C THR A 21 -2.92 -10.00 19.22
N VAL A 22 -3.99 -9.66 19.93
CA VAL A 22 -4.55 -8.32 20.15
C VAL A 22 -3.54 -7.29 20.70
N ASP A 23 -2.40 -7.72 21.16
CA ASP A 23 -1.38 -6.90 21.88
C ASP A 23 -0.13 -6.54 21.04
N SER A 24 -0.11 -6.76 19.73
CA SER A 24 1.03 -6.37 18.90
C SER A 24 0.87 -4.94 18.36
N PRO A 25 1.92 -4.10 18.42
CA PRO A 25 1.87 -2.76 17.80
C PRO A 25 1.67 -2.81 16.28
N PHE A 26 2.00 -3.93 15.63
CA PHE A 26 1.86 -4.16 14.19
C PHE A 26 0.43 -4.53 13.76
N VAL A 27 -0.47 -4.79 14.69
CA VAL A 27 -1.86 -5.12 14.38
C VAL A 27 -2.69 -3.85 14.21
N ARG A 28 -3.38 -3.73 13.08
CA ARG A 28 -4.26 -2.59 12.78
C ARG A 28 -5.55 -2.68 13.58
N THR A 29 -6.10 -1.53 13.96
CA THR A 29 -7.42 -1.47 14.60
C THR A 29 -8.52 -1.83 13.61
N ARG A 30 -9.64 -2.32 14.12
CA ARG A 30 -10.81 -2.68 13.29
C ARG A 30 -11.29 -1.51 12.44
N ALA A 31 -11.32 -0.29 13.00
CA ALA A 31 -11.72 0.91 12.28
C ALA A 31 -10.85 1.18 11.04
N VAL A 32 -9.52 0.99 11.17
CA VAL A 32 -8.58 1.13 10.04
C VAL A 32 -8.80 0.02 9.01
N ILE A 33 -8.95 -1.23 9.45
CA ILE A 33 -9.18 -2.38 8.54
C ILE A 33 -10.44 -2.17 7.70
N ASP A 34 -11.51 -1.66 8.30
CA ASP A 34 -12.76 -1.42 7.59
C ASP A 34 -12.63 -0.31 6.53
N GLN A 35 -11.80 0.71 6.78
CA GLN A 35 -11.50 1.79 5.81
C GLN A 35 -10.56 1.34 4.70
N MET A 36 -9.60 0.46 4.98
CA MET A 36 -8.60 0.02 4.00
C MET A 36 -9.20 -0.52 2.70
N LYS A 37 -10.37 -1.15 2.75
CA LYS A 37 -11.06 -1.65 1.55
C LYS A 37 -11.37 -0.54 0.56
N GLY A 38 -11.85 0.61 1.06
CA GLY A 38 -12.11 1.79 0.23
C GLY A 38 -10.81 2.43 -0.26
N TRP A 39 -9.78 2.48 0.59
CA TRP A 39 -8.49 3.06 0.23
C TRP A 39 -7.76 2.29 -0.87
N GLU A 40 -7.83 0.96 -0.89
CA GLU A 40 -7.25 0.15 -1.97
C GLU A 40 -7.92 0.44 -3.33
N ILE A 41 -9.25 0.62 -3.34
CA ILE A 41 -9.96 1.04 -4.54
C ILE A 41 -9.49 2.44 -4.98
N MET A 42 -9.38 3.39 -4.03
CA MET A 42 -8.90 4.73 -4.33
C MET A 42 -7.47 4.74 -4.86
N LYS A 43 -6.58 3.91 -4.32
CA LYS A 43 -5.23 3.70 -4.87
C LYS A 43 -5.27 3.22 -6.31
N ALA A 44 -6.11 2.24 -6.62
CA ALA A 44 -6.24 1.71 -7.97
C ALA A 44 -6.69 2.77 -8.97
N VAL A 45 -7.74 3.54 -8.64
CA VAL A 45 -8.29 4.55 -9.55
C VAL A 45 -7.44 5.82 -9.65
N THR A 46 -6.52 6.06 -8.71
CA THR A 46 -5.60 7.20 -8.75
C THR A 46 -4.26 6.86 -9.39
N ASN A 47 -3.70 5.66 -9.15
CA ASN A 47 -2.39 5.28 -9.66
C ASN A 47 -2.41 4.69 -11.08
N GLY A 48 -3.57 4.26 -11.56
CA GLY A 48 -3.76 3.89 -12.97
C GLY A 48 -3.23 2.51 -13.34
N THR A 49 -2.71 2.39 -14.56
CA THR A 49 -2.41 1.11 -15.23
C THR A 49 -1.43 0.23 -14.45
N GLU A 50 -0.31 0.77 -14.01
CA GLU A 50 0.74 -0.02 -13.35
C GLU A 50 0.22 -0.63 -12.04
N TYR A 51 -0.44 0.19 -11.21
CA TYR A 51 -1.02 -0.31 -9.96
C TYR A 51 -2.05 -1.43 -10.18
N LEU A 52 -2.88 -1.31 -11.22
CA LEU A 52 -3.85 -2.35 -11.60
C LEU A 52 -3.18 -3.65 -12.04
N ARG A 53 -2.08 -3.55 -12.79
CA ARG A 53 -1.31 -4.72 -13.25
C ARG A 53 -0.60 -5.41 -12.09
N ASP A 54 0.02 -4.63 -11.19
CA ASP A 54 0.70 -5.16 -10.00
C ASP A 54 -0.26 -5.84 -9.02
N ASN A 55 -1.53 -5.42 -9.03
CA ASN A 55 -2.59 -5.97 -8.18
C ASN A 55 -3.69 -6.65 -9.02
N CYS A 56 -3.28 -7.31 -10.13
CA CYS A 56 -4.22 -7.86 -11.10
C CYS A 56 -5.18 -8.90 -10.52
N GLU A 57 -4.78 -9.68 -9.54
CA GLU A 57 -5.66 -10.67 -8.88
C GLU A 57 -6.90 -10.03 -8.25
N ALA A 58 -6.76 -8.78 -7.75
CA ALA A 58 -7.85 -8.05 -7.11
C ALA A 58 -8.75 -7.31 -8.09
N PHE A 59 -8.18 -6.75 -9.17
CA PHE A 59 -8.88 -5.84 -10.08
C PHE A 59 -9.17 -6.43 -11.45
N LEU A 60 -8.40 -7.44 -11.86
CA LEU A 60 -8.51 -8.14 -13.14
C LEU A 60 -8.48 -9.67 -12.89
N PRO A 61 -9.43 -10.24 -12.15
CA PRO A 61 -9.37 -11.65 -11.79
C PRO A 61 -9.36 -12.56 -13.02
N LEU A 62 -8.77 -13.76 -12.84
CA LEU A 62 -8.81 -14.81 -13.85
C LEU A 62 -10.25 -15.27 -14.07
N GLU A 63 -10.69 -15.30 -15.32
CA GLU A 63 -12.02 -15.80 -15.68
C GLU A 63 -12.09 -17.34 -15.60
N PRO A 64 -13.24 -17.94 -15.25
CA PRO A 64 -13.35 -19.38 -14.99
C PRO A 64 -12.92 -20.33 -16.11
N ARG A 65 -12.91 -19.86 -17.36
CA ARG A 65 -12.52 -20.64 -18.56
C ARG A 65 -11.35 -20.02 -19.32
N GLU A 66 -10.70 -19.02 -18.72
CA GLU A 66 -9.56 -18.34 -19.34
C GLU A 66 -8.28 -19.15 -19.08
N ASP A 67 -7.53 -19.41 -20.14
CA ASP A 67 -6.18 -19.95 -20.02
C ASP A 67 -5.25 -18.95 -19.37
N TYR A 68 -4.32 -19.42 -18.55
CA TYR A 68 -3.41 -18.55 -17.80
C TYR A 68 -2.53 -17.68 -18.71
N THR A 69 -2.13 -18.19 -19.87
CA THR A 69 -1.37 -17.42 -20.87
C THR A 69 -2.21 -16.28 -21.46
N ALA A 70 -3.48 -16.56 -21.76
CA ALA A 70 -4.44 -15.56 -22.23
C ALA A 70 -4.72 -14.51 -21.15
N TYR A 71 -4.83 -14.93 -19.87
CA TYR A 71 -4.96 -14.04 -18.73
C TYR A 71 -3.78 -13.07 -18.62
N LEU A 72 -2.54 -13.56 -18.63
CA LEU A 72 -1.34 -12.69 -18.59
C LEU A 72 -1.29 -11.72 -19.77
N ALA A 73 -1.66 -12.19 -20.97
CA ALA A 73 -1.75 -11.33 -22.15
C ALA A 73 -2.84 -10.25 -21.99
N ARG A 74 -3.96 -10.55 -21.35
CA ARG A 74 -5.03 -9.59 -21.04
C ARG A 74 -4.56 -8.56 -20.00
N VAL A 75 -3.93 -9.00 -18.91
CA VAL A 75 -3.36 -8.11 -17.88
C VAL A 75 -2.36 -7.14 -18.50
N ASN A 76 -1.42 -7.63 -19.31
CA ASN A 76 -0.38 -6.81 -19.95
C ASN A 76 -0.92 -5.81 -20.97
N ARG A 77 -2.06 -6.10 -21.61
CA ARG A 77 -2.73 -5.19 -22.56
C ARG A 77 -3.71 -4.24 -21.89
N SER A 78 -4.10 -4.50 -20.65
CA SER A 78 -5.05 -3.65 -19.92
C SER A 78 -4.47 -2.27 -19.68
N VAL A 79 -5.26 -1.25 -20.00
CA VAL A 79 -4.91 0.15 -19.78
C VAL A 79 -6.03 0.81 -18.97
N PHE A 80 -5.64 1.49 -17.92
CA PHE A 80 -6.56 2.26 -17.09
C PHE A 80 -6.10 3.71 -17.00
N THR A 81 -6.94 4.62 -17.48
CA THR A 81 -6.66 6.06 -17.42
C THR A 81 -7.13 6.63 -16.09
N PRO A 82 -6.21 7.18 -15.26
CA PRO A 82 -6.55 7.65 -13.91
C PRO A 82 -7.25 9.03 -13.95
N TYR A 83 -8.49 9.09 -14.44
CA TYR A 83 -9.28 10.32 -14.46
C TYR A 83 -9.52 10.90 -13.06
N THR A 84 -9.67 10.03 -12.04
CA THR A 84 -9.82 10.45 -10.64
C THR A 84 -8.61 11.26 -10.19
N GLN A 85 -7.39 10.83 -10.51
CA GLN A 85 -6.17 11.59 -10.18
C GLN A 85 -6.17 12.99 -10.82
N ARG A 86 -6.59 13.09 -12.08
CA ARG A 86 -6.68 14.38 -12.78
C ARG A 86 -7.69 15.32 -12.10
N LEU A 87 -8.84 14.77 -11.69
CA LEU A 87 -9.88 15.53 -10.99
C LEU A 87 -9.38 16.03 -9.63
N LEU A 88 -8.74 15.15 -8.84
CA LEU A 88 -8.18 15.51 -7.54
C LEU A 88 -7.12 16.61 -7.64
N ARG A 89 -6.20 16.49 -8.61
CA ARG A 89 -5.18 17.51 -8.88
C ARG A 89 -5.79 18.84 -9.33
N ALA A 90 -6.80 18.80 -10.18
CA ALA A 90 -7.51 19.99 -10.63
C ALA A 90 -8.25 20.68 -9.46
N ALA A 91 -8.93 19.93 -8.61
CA ALA A 91 -9.60 20.43 -7.41
C ALA A 91 -8.59 21.08 -6.45
N ALA A 92 -7.47 20.40 -6.16
CA ALA A 92 -6.41 20.94 -5.32
C ALA A 92 -5.81 22.23 -5.92
N GLY A 93 -5.60 22.28 -7.23
CA GLY A 93 -5.10 23.48 -7.92
C GLY A 93 -6.09 24.66 -7.88
N LEU A 94 -7.40 24.40 -7.90
CA LEU A 94 -8.42 25.43 -7.75
C LEU A 94 -8.48 25.98 -6.31
N ILE A 95 -8.40 25.11 -5.31
CA ILE A 95 -8.41 25.48 -3.90
C ILE A 95 -7.14 26.29 -3.54
N LEU A 96 -5.98 25.79 -3.93
CA LEU A 96 -4.67 26.38 -3.64
C LEU A 96 -4.15 27.24 -4.81
N ARG A 97 -5.03 27.95 -5.49
CA ARG A 97 -4.63 28.85 -6.60
C ARG A 97 -3.87 30.11 -6.15
N LYS A 98 -4.02 30.47 -4.88
CA LYS A 98 -3.28 31.57 -4.26
C LYS A 98 -2.30 30.97 -3.25
N PRO A 99 -1.07 31.48 -3.17
CA PRO A 99 -0.11 31.06 -2.15
C PRO A 99 -0.68 31.23 -0.74
N ILE A 100 -0.29 30.34 0.14
CA ILE A 100 -0.65 30.39 1.56
C ILE A 100 0.15 31.53 2.19
N SER A 101 -0.56 32.46 2.84
CA SER A 101 0.08 33.56 3.56
C SER A 101 0.08 33.25 5.05
N VAL A 102 1.27 33.20 5.64
CA VAL A 102 1.46 33.02 7.08
C VAL A 102 2.03 34.32 7.66
N GLN A 103 1.45 34.77 8.77
CA GLN A 103 1.93 35.94 9.51
C GLN A 103 2.53 35.48 10.83
N GLY A 104 3.69 36.01 11.19
CA GLY A 104 4.36 35.65 12.43
C GLY A 104 5.81 36.13 12.51
N ASP A 105 6.59 35.48 13.36
CA ASP A 105 8.03 35.74 13.47
C ASP A 105 8.73 35.48 12.13
N PRO A 106 9.57 36.43 11.64
CA PRO A 106 10.32 36.30 10.39
C PRO A 106 11.10 34.99 10.24
N TYR A 107 11.63 34.45 11.32
CA TYR A 107 12.31 33.16 11.31
C TYR A 107 11.41 32.03 10.81
N TRP A 108 10.15 31.98 11.31
CA TRP A 108 9.19 30.96 10.90
C TRP A 108 8.67 31.21 9.49
N THR A 109 8.38 32.46 9.14
CA THR A 109 7.84 32.80 7.82
C THR A 109 8.88 32.66 6.70
N ASP A 110 10.14 32.99 6.97
CA ASP A 110 11.18 33.02 5.95
C ASP A 110 11.96 31.70 5.84
N VAL A 111 12.12 30.98 6.95
CA VAL A 111 12.89 29.74 6.98
C VAL A 111 11.97 28.54 6.86
N PHE A 112 10.96 28.45 7.73
CA PHE A 112 10.09 27.29 7.79
C PHE A 112 9.20 27.15 6.54
N ASN A 113 8.59 28.25 6.06
CA ASN A 113 7.70 28.19 4.90
C ASN A 113 8.41 27.78 3.59
N LYS A 114 9.71 27.96 3.51
CA LYS A 114 10.51 27.57 2.32
C LYS A 114 10.90 26.10 2.33
N ASP A 115 10.88 25.46 3.49
CA ASP A 115 11.28 24.07 3.64
C ASP A 115 10.61 23.50 4.90
N VAL A 116 9.36 23.09 4.78
CA VAL A 116 8.57 22.61 5.94
C VAL A 116 8.91 21.18 6.35
N ASP A 117 9.41 20.37 5.41
CA ASP A 117 9.69 18.94 5.62
C ASP A 117 11.18 18.62 5.84
N GLY A 118 12.07 19.61 5.73
CA GLY A 118 13.51 19.39 5.80
C GLY A 118 14.09 18.74 4.54
N CYS A 119 13.30 18.61 3.47
CA CYS A 119 13.67 18.04 2.19
C CYS A 119 13.56 19.04 1.03
N GLY A 120 13.26 20.30 1.34
CA GLY A 120 13.17 21.38 0.37
C GLY A 120 11.76 21.69 -0.15
N SER A 121 10.71 21.05 0.40
CA SER A 121 9.33 21.39 0.02
C SER A 121 8.86 22.65 0.73
N ASP A 122 8.35 23.61 -0.04
CA ASP A 122 7.70 24.78 0.54
C ASP A 122 6.31 24.47 1.10
N LEU A 123 5.73 25.41 1.82
CA LEU A 123 4.43 25.26 2.45
C LEU A 123 3.31 25.00 1.44
N ASP A 124 3.34 25.65 0.27
CA ASP A 124 2.31 25.49 -0.75
C ASP A 124 2.35 24.09 -1.38
N GLU A 125 3.54 23.60 -1.66
CA GLU A 125 3.72 22.24 -2.19
C GLU A 125 3.29 21.18 -1.15
N TYR A 126 3.73 21.32 0.09
CA TYR A 126 3.34 20.44 1.18
C TYR A 126 1.81 20.42 1.37
N ALA A 127 1.18 21.59 1.45
CA ALA A 127 -0.27 21.71 1.58
C ALA A 127 -1.02 21.08 0.41
N ARG A 128 -0.48 21.19 -0.80
CA ARG A 128 -1.06 20.58 -2.00
C ARG A 128 -1.03 19.05 -1.92
N ARG A 129 0.10 18.47 -1.51
CA ARG A 129 0.21 17.01 -1.29
C ARG A 129 -0.78 16.53 -0.22
N LEU A 130 -0.80 17.23 0.91
CA LEU A 130 -1.70 16.92 2.03
C LEU A 130 -3.18 17.01 1.63
N LEU A 131 -3.54 18.02 0.84
CA LEU A 131 -4.91 18.18 0.33
C LEU A 131 -5.29 17.05 -0.65
N ILE A 132 -4.41 16.67 -1.57
CA ILE A 132 -4.66 15.55 -2.49
C ILE A 132 -4.81 14.26 -1.70
N CYS A 133 -3.98 14.04 -0.69
CA CYS A 133 -4.09 12.89 0.22
C CYS A 133 -5.45 12.89 0.93
N ALA A 134 -5.86 14.01 1.50
CA ALA A 134 -7.16 14.15 2.18
C ALA A 134 -8.35 13.91 1.23
N LEU A 135 -8.29 14.42 0.00
CA LEU A 135 -9.33 14.18 -1.01
C LEU A 135 -9.37 12.72 -1.48
N THR A 136 -8.22 12.03 -1.46
CA THR A 136 -8.12 10.63 -1.88
C THR A 136 -8.68 9.69 -0.81
N TYR A 137 -8.30 9.89 0.46
CA TYR A 137 -8.59 8.95 1.55
C TYR A 137 -9.65 9.44 2.54
N GLY A 138 -10.15 10.68 2.37
CA GLY A 138 -11.09 11.33 3.29
C GLY A 138 -10.42 12.04 4.47
N HIS A 139 -9.12 11.87 4.67
CA HIS A 139 -8.31 12.53 5.70
C HIS A 139 -6.83 12.46 5.33
N SER A 140 -6.02 13.26 6.01
CA SER A 140 -4.56 13.25 5.91
C SER A 140 -3.95 13.50 7.28
N HIS A 141 -2.69 13.12 7.45
CA HIS A 141 -1.99 13.26 8.73
C HIS A 141 -0.64 13.92 8.52
N THR A 142 -0.28 14.80 9.44
CA THR A 142 1.05 15.38 9.54
C THR A 142 1.65 15.00 10.89
N LEU A 143 2.81 14.36 10.87
CA LEU A 143 3.62 14.16 12.05
C LEU A 143 4.61 15.31 12.16
N VAL A 144 4.59 16.02 13.27
CA VAL A 144 5.61 17.03 13.58
C VAL A 144 6.70 16.34 14.38
N ASP A 145 7.91 16.32 13.84
CA ASP A 145 9.08 15.71 14.46
C ASP A 145 10.20 16.72 14.63
N PHE A 146 11.21 16.39 15.41
CA PHE A 146 12.35 17.24 15.69
C PHE A 146 13.64 16.44 15.57
N PRO A 147 14.74 17.01 14.99
CA PRO A 147 16.00 16.29 14.83
C PRO A 147 16.56 15.80 16.18
N ALA A 148 17.24 14.65 16.14
CA ALA A 148 17.89 14.08 17.34
C ALA A 148 18.83 15.11 18.04
N PRO A 149 19.00 15.07 19.36
CA PRO A 149 19.86 16.00 20.10
C PRO A 149 21.29 16.05 19.51
N SER A 150 21.83 17.25 19.28
CA SER A 150 23.16 17.47 18.69
C SER A 150 24.19 18.05 19.64
N GLY A 151 23.85 18.21 20.92
CA GLY A 151 24.73 18.89 21.88
C GLY A 151 24.71 20.40 21.78
N ALA A 152 23.88 21.01 20.93
CA ALA A 152 23.66 22.47 20.93
C ALA A 152 23.20 22.96 22.31
N ARG A 153 23.82 24.02 22.82
CA ARG A 153 23.58 24.53 24.17
C ARG A 153 22.78 25.83 24.16
N SER A 154 22.53 26.40 23.00
CA SER A 154 21.79 27.65 22.83
C SER A 154 20.88 27.60 21.62
N LEU A 155 19.82 28.44 21.64
CA LEU A 155 18.93 28.62 20.48
C LEU A 155 19.68 29.15 19.25
N ALA A 156 20.72 29.97 19.46
CA ALA A 156 21.55 30.48 18.37
C ALA A 156 22.33 29.35 17.66
N GLU A 157 22.89 28.41 18.44
CA GLU A 157 23.54 27.21 17.88
C GLU A 157 22.57 26.29 17.17
N GLU A 158 21.37 26.08 17.70
CA GLU A 158 20.32 25.30 17.04
C GLU A 158 19.91 25.93 15.70
N ARG A 159 19.71 27.25 15.66
CA ARG A 159 19.41 28.00 14.44
C ARG A 159 20.55 27.93 13.43
N ALA A 160 21.80 28.04 13.87
CA ALA A 160 22.98 27.92 12.99
C ALA A 160 23.11 26.52 12.37
N LEU A 161 22.69 25.48 13.08
CA LEU A 161 22.63 24.09 12.61
C LEU A 161 21.34 23.78 11.84
N ASN A 162 20.48 24.76 11.57
CA ASN A 162 19.15 24.60 10.96
C ASN A 162 18.29 23.54 11.68
N ARG A 163 18.45 23.43 13.01
CA ARG A 163 17.67 22.48 13.82
C ARG A 163 16.33 23.11 14.17
N ARG A 164 15.30 22.57 13.58
CA ARG A 164 13.92 23.05 13.73
C ARG A 164 12.94 21.90 13.62
N PRO A 165 11.71 22.05 14.10
CA PRO A 165 10.66 21.10 13.78
C PRO A 165 10.50 20.97 12.27
N TYR A 166 10.19 19.78 11.82
CA TYR A 166 9.84 19.50 10.44
C TYR A 166 8.58 18.65 10.36
N TRP A 167 7.90 18.75 9.24
CA TRP A 167 6.65 18.04 9.02
C TRP A 167 6.88 16.80 8.14
N ILE A 168 6.30 15.69 8.56
CA ILE A 168 6.30 14.44 7.81
C ILE A 168 4.86 14.16 7.39
N GLU A 169 4.62 14.02 6.09
CA GLU A 169 3.35 13.54 5.59
C GLU A 169 3.21 12.05 5.92
N VAL A 170 2.12 11.69 6.59
CA VAL A 170 1.80 10.30 6.92
C VAL A 170 0.62 9.86 6.09
N ASP A 171 0.86 8.92 5.17
CA ASP A 171 -0.20 8.29 4.39
C ASP A 171 -1.20 7.59 5.34
N PRO A 172 -2.52 7.81 5.19
CA PRO A 172 -3.54 7.17 6.02
C PRO A 172 -3.41 5.64 6.08
N THR A 173 -2.93 5.01 5.03
CA THR A 173 -2.70 3.56 4.99
C THR A 173 -1.56 3.10 5.90
N ASN A 174 -0.69 4.02 6.34
CA ASN A 174 0.37 3.78 7.31
C ASN A 174 -0.07 4.04 8.74
N VAL A 175 -1.27 4.57 8.98
CA VAL A 175 -1.82 4.68 10.34
C VAL A 175 -2.41 3.33 10.74
N TYR A 176 -1.82 2.69 11.74
CA TYR A 176 -2.26 1.36 12.20
C TYR A 176 -3.43 1.45 13.20
N GLY A 177 -3.58 2.59 13.86
CA GLY A 177 -4.69 2.84 14.75
C GLY A 177 -4.43 3.98 15.72
N TRP A 178 -5.49 4.38 16.38
CA TRP A 178 -5.45 5.39 17.44
C TRP A 178 -6.37 5.01 18.60
N ARG A 179 -6.13 5.61 19.76
CA ARG A 179 -6.98 5.52 20.93
C ARG A 179 -7.36 6.92 21.39
N LEU A 180 -8.60 7.08 21.76
CA LEU A 180 -9.16 8.31 22.31
C LEU A 180 -9.48 8.12 23.79
N ASP A 181 -9.24 9.15 24.59
CA ASP A 181 -9.78 9.22 25.93
C ASP A 181 -11.30 9.41 25.86
N ARG A 182 -12.03 8.58 26.56
CA ARG A 182 -13.49 8.65 26.65
C ARG A 182 -13.99 8.99 28.03
N GLU A 183 -13.11 9.01 29.02
CA GLU A 183 -13.47 9.15 30.42
C GLU A 183 -13.15 10.53 31.00
N THR A 184 -11.90 10.98 30.80
CA THR A 184 -11.42 12.21 31.47
C THR A 184 -11.38 13.41 30.54
N ASN A 185 -11.02 13.23 29.28
CA ASN A 185 -10.92 14.30 28.29
C ASN A 185 -11.43 13.79 26.95
N TYR A 186 -12.75 13.71 26.84
CA TYR A 186 -13.43 13.10 25.71
C TYR A 186 -12.93 13.65 24.36
N GLY A 187 -12.43 12.74 23.53
CA GLY A 187 -11.94 13.05 22.18
C GLY A 187 -10.46 13.38 22.12
N SER A 188 -9.71 13.46 23.25
CA SER A 188 -8.27 13.60 23.19
C SER A 188 -7.57 12.31 22.76
N LEU A 189 -6.51 12.44 21.94
CA LEU A 189 -5.71 11.30 21.50
C LEU A 189 -4.80 10.82 22.64
N THR A 190 -4.92 9.56 23.04
CA THR A 190 -4.06 8.93 24.05
C THR A 190 -3.00 8.04 23.42
N GLN A 191 -3.19 7.56 22.20
CA GLN A 191 -2.20 6.78 21.48
C GLN A 191 -2.44 6.88 19.98
N VAL A 192 -1.37 7.03 19.19
CA VAL A 192 -1.37 6.85 17.73
C VAL A 192 -0.26 5.88 17.36
N ARG A 193 -0.55 4.98 16.41
CA ARG A 193 0.41 4.02 15.88
C ARG A 193 0.61 4.26 14.41
N ILE A 194 1.86 4.53 14.00
CA ILE A 194 2.25 4.84 12.62
C ILE A 194 3.24 3.78 12.16
N GLY A 195 2.92 3.11 11.05
CA GLY A 195 3.83 2.19 10.38
C GLY A 195 4.81 2.96 9.50
N GLU A 196 6.07 2.60 9.57
CA GLU A 196 7.17 3.20 8.82
C GLU A 196 8.09 2.10 8.28
N LYS A 197 8.82 2.39 7.22
CA LYS A 197 9.94 1.56 6.75
C LYS A 197 11.24 2.20 7.21
N ALA A 198 12.05 1.47 7.98
CA ALA A 198 13.38 1.90 8.36
C ALA A 198 14.42 1.19 7.49
N VAL A 199 15.17 1.95 6.71
CA VAL A 199 16.31 1.47 5.93
C VAL A 199 17.57 1.71 6.75
N VAL A 200 18.31 0.65 7.02
CA VAL A 200 19.55 0.70 7.79
C VAL A 200 20.69 0.16 6.92
N PRO A 201 21.81 0.87 6.80
CA PRO A 201 22.97 0.33 6.10
C PRO A 201 23.39 -1.05 6.65
N ASP A 202 23.71 -1.96 5.77
CA ASP A 202 24.21 -3.31 6.06
C ASP A 202 25.46 -3.54 5.23
N ASP A 203 26.59 -3.66 5.87
CA ASP A 203 27.90 -3.65 5.24
C ASP A 203 28.20 -2.39 4.40
N GLU A 204 29.17 -2.48 3.47
CA GLU A 204 29.65 -1.34 2.69
C GLU A 204 28.63 -0.84 1.64
N PHE A 205 27.84 -1.75 1.02
CA PHE A 205 26.93 -1.43 -0.08
C PHE A 205 25.52 -2.01 0.13
N GLY A 206 25.30 -2.73 1.23
CA GLY A 206 24.02 -3.36 1.53
C GLY A 206 23.06 -2.47 2.31
N GLU A 207 21.78 -2.77 2.20
CA GLU A 207 20.72 -2.15 2.99
C GLU A 207 19.77 -3.20 3.56
N LYS A 208 19.43 -3.06 4.84
CA LYS A 208 18.36 -3.83 5.49
C LYS A 208 17.14 -2.96 5.70
N VAL A 209 16.00 -3.48 5.29
CA VAL A 209 14.71 -2.83 5.49
C VAL A 209 13.97 -3.49 6.65
N TYR A 210 13.53 -2.68 7.60
CA TYR A 210 12.74 -3.12 8.74
C TYR A 210 11.35 -2.50 8.67
N ASP A 211 10.33 -3.31 8.93
CA ASP A 211 9.02 -2.78 9.26
C ASP A 211 9.07 -2.20 10.68
N GLN A 212 8.75 -0.92 10.81
CA GLN A 212 8.80 -0.20 12.07
C GLN A 212 7.43 0.37 12.39
N VAL A 213 7.04 0.30 13.66
CA VAL A 213 5.84 0.99 14.16
C VAL A 213 6.26 1.96 15.25
N ARG A 214 5.96 3.23 15.01
CA ARG A 214 6.10 4.31 15.98
C ARG A 214 4.78 4.43 16.75
N VAL A 215 4.84 4.21 18.05
CA VAL A 215 3.72 4.37 18.99
C VAL A 215 3.91 5.67 19.73
N ILE A 216 3.02 6.64 19.48
CA ILE A 216 3.06 7.98 20.05
C ILE A 216 1.99 8.07 21.14
N GLU A 217 2.41 8.48 22.33
CA GLU A 217 1.57 8.68 23.53
C GLU A 217 1.89 10.06 24.13
N PRO A 218 1.02 10.67 24.91
CA PRO A 218 1.34 11.93 25.58
C PRO A 218 2.66 11.85 26.35
N GLY A 219 3.60 12.73 26.01
CA GLY A 219 4.92 12.84 26.66
C GLY A 219 5.95 11.78 26.27
N ARG A 220 5.63 10.81 25.43
CA ARG A 220 6.60 9.79 24.98
C ARG A 220 6.27 9.20 23.64
N TYR A 221 7.28 8.62 22.98
CA TYR A 221 7.08 7.71 21.86
C TYR A 221 7.95 6.45 22.04
N ARG A 222 7.54 5.35 21.39
CA ARG A 222 8.25 4.07 21.36
C ARG A 222 8.33 3.58 19.93
N ILE A 223 9.45 2.96 19.58
CA ILE A 223 9.67 2.39 18.25
C ILE A 223 9.80 0.88 18.40
N PHE A 224 8.99 0.15 17.65
CA PHE A 224 9.04 -1.30 17.55
C PHE A 224 9.50 -1.65 16.14
N ARG A 225 10.50 -2.50 15.99
CA ARG A 225 11.04 -2.95 14.72
C ARG A 225 10.86 -4.44 14.57
N GLN A 226 10.54 -4.83 13.35
CA GLN A 226 10.48 -6.22 12.92
C GLN A 226 11.24 -6.32 11.60
N GLU A 227 12.09 -7.34 11.47
CA GLU A 227 12.77 -7.57 10.21
C GLU A 227 11.74 -7.85 9.12
N GLU A 228 11.84 -7.17 7.98
CA GLU A 228 10.93 -7.39 6.85
C GLU A 228 11.08 -8.85 6.41
N GLN A 229 10.03 -9.64 6.60
CA GLN A 229 10.01 -11.00 6.07
C GLN A 229 9.97 -10.88 4.55
N LYS A 230 11.09 -11.19 3.90
CA LYS A 230 11.19 -11.15 2.44
C LYS A 230 10.01 -11.89 1.84
N LYS A 231 9.19 -11.20 1.06
CA LYS A 231 8.10 -11.77 0.26
C LYS A 231 8.56 -12.90 -0.68
N GLU A 232 9.85 -13.09 -0.86
CA GLU A 232 10.47 -14.19 -1.62
C GLU A 232 9.97 -15.58 -1.21
N LYS A 233 9.67 -15.83 0.07
CA LYS A 233 9.11 -17.12 0.49
C LYS A 233 7.66 -17.32 0.01
N GLN A 234 6.87 -16.26 -0.09
CA GLN A 234 5.51 -16.38 -0.61
C GLN A 234 5.49 -16.51 -2.14
N LEU A 235 6.32 -15.73 -2.85
CA LEU A 235 6.47 -15.87 -4.30
C LEU A 235 7.05 -17.24 -4.69
N SER A 236 8.07 -17.73 -3.98
CA SER A 236 8.64 -19.04 -4.26
C SER A 236 7.66 -20.18 -3.94
N THR A 237 6.87 -20.07 -2.88
CA THR A 237 5.83 -21.06 -2.56
C THR A 237 4.68 -20.99 -3.58
N GLN A 238 4.28 -19.80 -4.00
CA GLN A 238 3.25 -19.61 -5.04
C GLN A 238 3.73 -20.08 -6.41
N LEU A 239 4.99 -19.81 -6.77
CA LEU A 239 5.63 -20.35 -7.98
C LEU A 239 5.73 -21.87 -7.96
N VAL A 240 6.09 -22.48 -6.84
CA VAL A 240 6.14 -23.95 -6.69
C VAL A 240 4.75 -24.57 -6.77
N VAL A 241 3.73 -23.95 -6.18
CA VAL A 241 2.32 -24.40 -6.29
C VAL A 241 1.84 -24.28 -7.74
N ASN A 242 2.15 -23.16 -8.40
CA ASN A 242 1.78 -22.94 -9.81
C ASN A 242 2.52 -23.90 -10.76
N LEU A 243 3.81 -24.17 -10.53
CA LEU A 243 4.56 -25.15 -11.30
C LEU A 243 4.02 -26.57 -11.13
N ARG A 244 3.65 -26.99 -9.92
CA ARG A 244 2.99 -28.27 -9.69
C ARG A 244 1.63 -28.36 -10.38
N HIS A 245 0.87 -27.27 -10.36
CA HIS A 245 -0.42 -27.23 -11.07
C HIS A 245 -0.24 -27.35 -12.59
N LEU A 246 0.74 -26.67 -13.17
CA LEU A 246 1.10 -26.79 -14.58
C LEU A 246 1.56 -28.19 -14.96
N GLN A 247 2.37 -28.84 -14.11
CA GLN A 247 2.80 -30.22 -14.33
C GLN A 247 1.62 -31.20 -14.31
N ASN A 248 0.66 -31.01 -13.38
CA ASN A 248 -0.55 -31.81 -13.31
C ASN A 248 -1.44 -31.61 -14.56
N LEU A 249 -1.59 -30.39 -15.05
CA LEU A 249 -2.33 -30.11 -16.28
C LEU A 249 -1.66 -30.75 -17.51
N GLN A 250 -0.35 -30.72 -17.61
CA GLN A 250 0.39 -31.41 -18.68
C GLN A 250 0.19 -32.93 -18.61
N GLN A 251 0.19 -33.53 -17.42
CA GLN A 251 -0.08 -34.94 -17.26
C GLN A 251 -1.51 -35.31 -17.72
N ILE A 252 -2.50 -34.51 -17.35
CA ILE A 252 -3.90 -34.71 -17.77
C ILE A 252 -4.02 -34.61 -19.29
N GLN A 253 -3.39 -33.61 -19.93
CA GLN A 253 -3.37 -33.46 -21.38
C GLN A 253 -2.72 -34.66 -22.07
N ASN A 254 -1.61 -35.15 -21.56
CA ASN A 254 -0.94 -36.33 -22.11
C ASN A 254 -1.78 -37.60 -21.98
N GLN A 255 -2.46 -37.81 -20.84
CA GLN A 255 -3.39 -38.93 -20.66
C GLN A 255 -4.58 -38.84 -21.61
N HIS A 256 -5.14 -37.65 -21.81
CA HIS A 256 -6.23 -37.43 -22.75
C HIS A 256 -5.81 -37.69 -24.21
N HIS A 257 -4.59 -37.26 -24.58
CA HIS A 257 -4.04 -37.54 -25.89
C HIS A 257 -3.81 -39.03 -26.15
N GLN A 258 -3.27 -39.75 -25.18
CA GLN A 258 -3.11 -41.21 -25.26
C GLN A 258 -4.46 -41.93 -25.36
N HIS A 259 -5.47 -41.49 -24.65
CA HIS A 259 -6.82 -42.03 -24.71
C HIS A 259 -7.44 -41.81 -26.09
N LEU A 260 -7.28 -40.63 -26.67
CA LEU A 260 -7.74 -40.36 -28.06
C LEU A 260 -7.02 -41.21 -29.09
N GLN A 261 -5.72 -41.42 -28.95
CA GLN A 261 -4.98 -42.32 -29.88
C GLN A 261 -5.46 -43.76 -29.74
N HIS A 262 -5.74 -44.23 -28.56
CA HIS A 262 -6.28 -45.59 -28.31
C HIS A 262 -7.68 -45.77 -28.95
N LEU A 263 -8.53 -44.76 -28.82
CA LEU A 263 -9.86 -44.77 -29.47
C LEU A 263 -9.76 -44.75 -30.98
N GLN A 264 -8.84 -43.97 -31.58
CA GLN A 264 -8.60 -43.95 -33.01
C GLN A 264 -8.12 -45.33 -33.53
N GLN A 265 -7.21 -45.97 -32.81
CA GLN A 265 -6.73 -47.30 -33.18
C GLN A 265 -7.86 -48.36 -33.07
N HIS A 266 -8.73 -48.22 -32.09
CA HIS A 266 -9.88 -49.10 -31.93
C HIS A 266 -10.91 -48.94 -33.09
N LEU A 267 -11.18 -47.73 -33.50
CA LEU A 267 -12.03 -47.39 -34.63
C LEU A 267 -11.47 -47.92 -35.95
N GLN A 268 -10.16 -47.81 -36.16
CA GLN A 268 -9.50 -48.35 -37.36
C GLN A 268 -9.56 -49.87 -37.42
N LYS A 269 -9.41 -50.56 -36.29
CA LYS A 269 -9.58 -52.03 -36.19
C LYS A 269 -11.02 -52.47 -36.53
N MET A 270 -12.01 -51.74 -36.05
CA MET A 270 -13.42 -52.07 -36.32
C MET A 270 -13.78 -51.82 -37.80
N HIS A 271 -13.25 -50.79 -38.45
CA HIS A 271 -13.46 -50.53 -39.89
C HIS A 271 -12.77 -51.59 -40.77
N GLY A 272 -11.59 -52.09 -40.35
CA GLY A 272 -10.86 -53.12 -41.08
C GLY A 272 -11.48 -54.52 -40.98
N GLN A 273 -12.34 -54.78 -40.00
CA GLN A 273 -13.09 -56.04 -39.89
C GLN A 273 -14.41 -56.09 -40.67
N ASN A 274 -14.98 -54.94 -41.02
CA ASN A 274 -16.21 -54.86 -41.81
C ASN A 274 -15.96 -54.84 -43.33
N SER A 275 -14.70 -54.96 -43.78
CA SER A 275 -14.29 -55.01 -45.17
C SER A 275 -13.83 -56.37 -45.66
N ARG A 276 -14.13 -57.44 -44.92
CA ARG A 276 -13.91 -58.85 -45.34
C ARG A 276 -15.25 -59.61 -45.31
#